data_78ea7f63c01486737ce538c6f84c2b15
#
_entry.id   78ea7f63c01486737ce538c6f84c2b15
#
_cell.length_a   1.000
_cell.length_b   1.000
_cell.length_c   1.000
_cell.angle_alpha   90.00
_cell.angle_beta   90.00
_cell.angle_gamma   90.00
#
_symmetry.space_group_name_H-M   'P 1'
#
loop_
_entity.id
_entity.type
_entity.pdbx_description
1 polymer ?
#
loop_
_entity_poly.entity_id
_entity_poly.type
_entity_poly.pdbx_seq_one_letter_code
_entity_poly.pdbx_strand_id
1 'polypeptide(L)'
;MKKKLLYCGIAALTLGFVSCNQNANNAENAENADSTMVTEQPAEAPAPAFEKVGAYAGTLPCADCSGLETTVELMGDMTYKVTQDAKGKKDGGHSEAAGTFTWDAASGIITLEGADALSFRKLLVEGDNLMVVGDDGAKAAENADKYVLTKKQPA
;
A
#
# COMPACT_ATOMS: atom_id res chain seq x y z
N MET A 1 16.97 -27.07 -24.70
CA MET A 1 16.11 -27.54 -25.83
C MET A 1 15.11 -26.43 -26.13
N LYS A 2 15.14 -26.00 -27.36
CA LYS A 2 14.33 -24.96 -27.95
C LYS A 2 12.87 -25.34 -27.99
N LYS A 3 11.92 -24.42 -27.75
CA LYS A 3 10.70 -24.31 -28.54
C LYS A 3 10.13 -22.89 -28.46
N LYS A 4 10.28 -22.17 -29.56
CA LYS A 4 9.52 -21.01 -29.99
C LYS A 4 8.12 -21.45 -30.43
N LEU A 5 7.13 -20.60 -30.25
CA LEU A 5 5.94 -20.44 -31.09
C LEU A 5 5.38 -19.06 -30.67
N LEU A 6 5.47 -18.11 -31.44
CA LEU A 6 4.83 -17.47 -32.61
C LEU A 6 3.37 -17.86 -32.79
N TYR A 7 2.47 -16.86 -32.69
CA TYR A 7 1.40 -16.56 -33.67
C TYR A 7 0.63 -15.33 -33.14
N CYS A 8 0.73 -14.15 -33.83
CA CYS A 8 -0.10 -13.73 -34.98
C CYS A 8 -1.53 -13.44 -34.56
N GLY A 9 -1.94 -12.20 -34.34
CA GLY A 9 -2.41 -11.27 -35.33
C GLY A 9 -3.91 -11.38 -35.46
N ILE A 10 -4.64 -10.30 -35.33
CA ILE A 10 -5.73 -9.85 -36.21
C ILE A 10 -6.17 -8.45 -35.77
N ALA A 11 -6.05 -7.54 -36.70
CA ALA A 11 -6.61 -6.20 -36.68
C ALA A 11 -8.11 -6.27 -37.00
N ALA A 12 -8.91 -5.40 -36.38
CA ALA A 12 -10.19 -5.00 -36.94
C ALA A 12 -10.50 -3.54 -36.57
N LEU A 13 -10.48 -2.72 -37.55
CA LEU A 13 -11.03 -1.36 -37.66
C LEU A 13 -12.55 -1.38 -37.47
N THR A 14 -13.10 -0.34 -36.81
CA THR A 14 -14.35 0.35 -37.19
C THR A 14 -14.35 1.70 -36.47
N LEU A 15 -14.09 2.82 -37.12
CA LEU A 15 -14.98 3.80 -37.78
C LEU A 15 -16.17 4.21 -36.87
N GLY A 16 -16.07 5.41 -36.26
CA GLY A 16 -16.73 6.62 -36.71
C GLY A 16 -18.06 6.85 -36.03
N PHE A 17 -18.18 7.94 -35.28
CA PHE A 17 -19.30 8.88 -35.41
C PHE A 17 -18.88 10.24 -34.86
N VAL A 18 -18.51 11.09 -35.77
CA VAL A 18 -18.55 12.55 -35.60
C VAL A 18 -20.02 12.94 -35.73
N SER A 19 -20.57 13.58 -34.71
CA SER A 19 -21.78 14.37 -34.84
C SER A 19 -21.51 15.76 -34.30
N CYS A 20 -21.03 16.62 -35.20
CA CYS A 20 -21.19 18.05 -35.04
C CYS A 20 -22.66 18.38 -35.25
N ASN A 21 -23.33 19.01 -34.30
CA ASN A 21 -24.46 19.82 -34.61
C ASN A 21 -24.20 21.25 -34.09
N GLN A 22 -23.84 22.10 -35.07
CA GLN A 22 -23.93 23.55 -34.93
C GLN A 22 -25.38 23.94 -35.14
N ASN A 23 -25.94 24.67 -34.23
CA ASN A 23 -26.94 25.66 -34.54
C ASN A 23 -26.75 26.89 -33.71
N ALA A 24 -26.39 27.97 -34.38
CA ALA A 24 -26.39 29.30 -33.87
C ALA A 24 -27.83 29.85 -33.92
N ASN A 25 -28.29 30.51 -32.92
CA ASN A 25 -28.82 31.85 -32.90
C ASN A 25 -29.77 32.09 -31.74
N ASN A 26 -29.46 33.20 -31.12
CA ASN A 26 -30.29 34.31 -30.69
C ASN A 26 -30.70 34.39 -29.23
N ALA A 27 -30.06 35.35 -28.66
CA ALA A 27 -30.41 36.43 -27.74
C ALA A 27 -31.61 36.30 -26.78
N GLU A 28 -31.30 36.76 -25.58
CA GLU A 28 -32.08 37.52 -24.60
C GLU A 28 -32.89 36.75 -23.57
N ASN A 29 -32.45 37.04 -22.40
CA ASN A 29 -33.16 37.40 -21.17
C ASN A 29 -33.42 36.33 -20.11
N ALA A 30 -32.79 36.62 -19.03
CA ALA A 30 -33.24 36.63 -17.64
C ALA A 30 -33.59 35.29 -16.92
N GLU A 31 -32.92 35.22 -15.79
CA GLU A 31 -33.35 34.68 -14.49
C GLU A 31 -33.36 33.17 -14.26
N ASN A 32 -32.33 32.82 -13.50
CA ASN A 32 -32.42 32.05 -12.29
C ASN A 32 -33.09 30.67 -12.36
N ALA A 33 -32.27 29.65 -12.43
CA ALA A 33 -32.48 28.42 -11.65
C ALA A 33 -31.17 27.63 -11.62
N ASP A 34 -30.54 27.71 -10.49
CA ASP A 34 -29.68 26.75 -9.86
C ASP A 34 -30.09 25.30 -10.26
N SER A 35 -29.22 24.62 -11.00
CA SER A 35 -29.20 23.19 -11.14
C SER A 35 -27.77 22.74 -11.21
N THR A 36 -27.13 22.80 -10.07
CA THR A 36 -25.93 22.01 -9.76
C THR A 36 -26.31 20.54 -9.92
N MET A 37 -26.03 19.97 -11.08
CA MET A 37 -25.91 18.52 -11.19
C MET A 37 -24.69 18.12 -10.36
N VAL A 38 -24.91 17.92 -9.08
CA VAL A 38 -24.04 17.10 -8.25
C VAL A 38 -24.17 15.70 -8.80
N THR A 39 -23.17 15.27 -9.55
CA THR A 39 -22.92 13.86 -9.78
C THR A 39 -22.66 13.29 -8.40
N GLU A 40 -23.66 12.70 -7.79
CA GLU A 40 -23.51 11.83 -6.63
C GLU A 40 -22.65 10.64 -7.05
N GLN A 41 -21.35 10.80 -6.85
CA GLN A 41 -20.44 9.69 -6.72
C GLN A 41 -20.93 8.92 -5.48
N PRO A 42 -21.20 7.61 -5.60
CA PRO A 42 -21.58 6.83 -4.42
C PRO A 42 -20.54 7.09 -3.33
N ALA A 43 -20.97 7.62 -2.22
CA ALA A 43 -20.14 7.74 -1.05
C ALA A 43 -19.72 6.32 -0.66
N GLU A 44 -18.51 5.95 -1.03
CA GLU A 44 -17.82 4.80 -0.47
C GLU A 44 -17.84 5.01 1.03
N ALA A 45 -18.49 4.09 1.74
CA ALA A 45 -18.56 4.14 3.20
C ALA A 45 -17.14 4.38 3.71
N PRO A 46 -16.91 5.33 4.64
CA PRO A 46 -15.58 5.60 5.12
C PRO A 46 -14.99 4.30 5.62
N ALA A 47 -13.92 3.84 4.98
CA ALA A 47 -13.14 2.71 5.44
C ALA A 47 -12.82 2.96 6.93
N PRO A 48 -12.94 1.95 7.81
CA PRO A 48 -12.68 2.14 9.23
C PRO A 48 -11.31 2.79 9.37
N ALA A 49 -11.28 3.95 10.01
CA ALA A 49 -10.05 4.71 10.19
C ALA A 49 -9.00 3.80 10.85
N PHE A 50 -7.82 3.71 10.26
CA PHE A 50 -6.73 2.93 10.82
C PHE A 50 -6.22 3.59 12.10
N GLU A 51 -6.50 2.97 13.24
CA GLU A 51 -6.20 3.55 14.56
C GLU A 51 -4.75 3.28 15.04
N LYS A 52 -4.03 2.36 14.39
CA LYS A 52 -2.68 1.96 14.81
C LYS A 52 -1.57 2.78 14.13
N VAL A 53 -1.84 4.07 13.99
CA VAL A 53 -0.86 5.05 13.47
C VAL A 53 0.30 5.21 14.46
N GLY A 54 1.50 5.38 13.94
CA GLY A 54 2.70 5.64 14.73
C GLY A 54 3.95 4.93 14.24
N ALA A 55 5.03 5.13 14.96
CA ALA A 55 6.31 4.49 14.71
C ALA A 55 6.46 3.23 15.58
N TYR A 56 6.95 2.17 14.97
CA TYR A 56 7.22 0.88 15.60
C TYR A 56 8.66 0.48 15.34
N ALA A 57 9.35 -0.07 16.31
CA ALA A 57 10.73 -0.50 16.13
C ALA A 57 11.05 -1.81 16.83
N GLY A 58 11.99 -2.53 16.27
CA GLY A 58 12.51 -3.77 16.83
C GLY A 58 13.73 -4.25 16.07
N THR A 59 14.34 -5.31 16.57
CA THR A 59 15.45 -5.97 15.89
C THR A 59 14.99 -7.33 15.41
N LEU A 60 14.87 -7.47 14.09
CA LEU A 60 14.48 -8.72 13.46
C LEU A 60 15.67 -9.67 13.28
N PRO A 61 15.43 -10.99 13.24
CA PRO A 61 16.46 -11.96 12.90
C PRO A 61 17.04 -11.71 11.50
N CYS A 62 18.33 -11.95 11.37
CA CYS A 62 19.05 -11.79 10.13
C CYS A 62 20.00 -12.97 9.94
N ALA A 63 20.05 -13.54 8.71
CA ALA A 63 20.90 -14.70 8.42
C ALA A 63 22.39 -14.32 8.35
N ASP A 64 22.71 -13.15 7.78
CA ASP A 64 24.07 -12.73 7.48
C ASP A 64 24.52 -11.50 8.30
N CYS A 65 23.79 -11.18 9.38
CA CYS A 65 24.11 -10.06 10.23
C CYS A 65 23.75 -10.35 11.70
N SER A 66 24.18 -9.48 12.61
CA SER A 66 23.90 -9.66 14.05
C SER A 66 22.45 -9.36 14.40
N GLY A 67 21.71 -8.70 13.52
CA GLY A 67 20.33 -8.30 13.67
C GLY A 67 19.96 -7.22 12.68
N LEU A 68 18.70 -7.14 12.32
CA LEU A 68 18.14 -6.17 11.39
C LEU A 68 17.32 -5.16 12.19
N GLU A 69 17.92 -4.02 12.51
CA GLU A 69 17.18 -2.94 13.17
C GLU A 69 16.14 -2.40 12.20
N THR A 70 14.88 -2.53 12.59
CA THR A 70 13.75 -2.20 11.74
C THR A 70 12.90 -1.13 12.42
N THR A 71 12.57 -0.09 11.68
CA THR A 71 11.58 0.92 12.08
C THR A 71 10.50 0.98 11.03
N VAL A 72 9.24 0.89 11.45
CA VAL A 72 8.04 1.00 10.61
C VAL A 72 7.25 2.21 11.09
N GLU A 73 6.96 3.13 10.21
CA GLU A 73 6.06 4.26 10.45
C GLU A 73 4.79 4.05 9.65
N LEU A 74 3.65 4.02 10.34
CA LEU A 74 2.32 3.92 9.72
C LEU A 74 1.59 5.24 9.91
N MET A 75 1.07 5.79 8.82
CA MET A 75 0.41 7.08 8.78
C MET A 75 -1.10 6.92 8.56
N GLY A 76 -1.88 7.91 8.98
CA GLY A 76 -3.34 7.86 8.95
C GLY A 76 -3.95 7.92 7.54
N ASP A 77 -3.16 8.33 6.56
CA ASP A 77 -3.51 8.35 5.14
C ASP A 77 -3.26 7.01 4.42
N MET A 78 -3.05 5.93 5.17
CA MET A 78 -2.72 4.60 4.67
C MET A 78 -1.37 4.54 3.93
N THR A 79 -0.43 5.43 4.28
CA THR A 79 0.94 5.38 3.80
C THR A 79 1.89 4.85 4.88
N TYR A 80 3.02 4.30 4.44
CA TYR A 80 4.04 3.79 5.34
C TYR A 80 5.44 4.24 4.93
N LYS A 81 6.34 4.22 5.90
CA LYS A 81 7.77 4.24 5.70
C LYS A 81 8.43 3.16 6.54
N VAL A 82 9.33 2.39 5.94
CA VAL A 82 10.11 1.36 6.64
C VAL A 82 11.59 1.60 6.38
N THR A 83 12.38 1.50 7.44
CA THR A 83 13.83 1.57 7.39
C THR A 83 14.38 0.31 8.04
N GLN A 84 15.37 -0.33 7.41
CA GLN A 84 16.06 -1.50 7.95
C GLN A 84 17.56 -1.31 7.88
N ASP A 85 18.26 -1.53 8.99
CA ASP A 85 19.71 -1.42 9.12
C ASP A 85 20.30 -2.75 9.62
N ALA A 86 21.08 -3.42 8.78
CA ALA A 86 21.73 -4.68 9.12
C ALA A 86 23.00 -4.41 9.96
N LYS A 87 22.96 -4.80 11.23
CA LYS A 87 24.08 -4.64 12.15
C LYS A 87 25.15 -5.71 11.93
N GLY A 88 26.42 -5.29 11.95
CA GLY A 88 27.57 -6.18 11.81
C GLY A 88 27.89 -6.60 10.38
N LYS A 89 27.25 -6.03 9.38
CA LYS A 89 27.57 -6.22 7.98
C LYS A 89 28.62 -5.22 7.54
N LYS A 90 29.71 -5.71 6.92
CA LYS A 90 30.88 -4.86 6.55
C LYS A 90 30.55 -3.79 5.51
N ASP A 91 29.58 -4.04 4.64
CA ASP A 91 29.23 -3.15 3.53
C ASP A 91 28.00 -2.28 3.82
N GLY A 92 27.58 -2.19 5.09
CA GLY A 92 26.34 -1.56 5.48
C GLY A 92 25.13 -2.27 4.82
N GLY A 93 24.08 -2.49 5.54
CA GLY A 93 22.89 -3.12 5.00
C GLY A 93 21.70 -2.22 5.29
N HIS A 94 21.68 -1.05 4.66
CA HIS A 94 20.56 -0.13 4.76
C HIS A 94 19.54 -0.42 3.66
N SER A 95 18.27 -0.56 4.04
CA SER A 95 17.15 -0.68 3.13
C SER A 95 16.03 0.24 3.60
N GLU A 96 15.42 0.93 2.66
CA GLU A 96 14.28 1.82 2.91
C GLU A 96 13.20 1.53 1.87
N ALA A 97 11.95 1.54 2.32
CA ALA A 97 10.78 1.51 1.45
C ALA A 97 9.70 2.44 2.01
N ALA A 98 8.97 3.05 1.11
CA ALA A 98 7.80 3.85 1.41
C ALA A 98 6.73 3.60 0.36
N GLY A 99 5.48 3.65 0.74
CA GLY A 99 4.37 3.36 -0.14
C GLY A 99 3.05 3.43 0.59
N THR A 100 2.06 2.79 0.03
CA THR A 100 0.74 2.62 0.65
C THR A 100 0.62 1.25 1.29
N PHE A 101 -0.30 1.10 2.22
CA PHE A 101 -0.64 -0.20 2.78
C PHE A 101 -2.14 -0.43 2.76
N THR A 102 -2.52 -1.69 2.77
CA THR A 102 -3.91 -2.11 2.98
C THR A 102 -4.06 -2.69 4.38
N TRP A 103 -5.23 -2.48 4.97
CA TRP A 103 -5.57 -2.96 6.30
C TRP A 103 -6.79 -3.87 6.25
N ASP A 104 -6.62 -5.10 6.67
CA ASP A 104 -7.72 -6.04 6.87
C ASP A 104 -8.06 -6.14 8.36
N ALA A 105 -9.14 -5.49 8.76
CA ALA A 105 -9.59 -5.44 10.14
C ALA A 105 -10.05 -6.81 10.67
N ALA A 106 -10.46 -7.74 9.79
CA ALA A 106 -10.94 -9.05 10.18
C ALA A 106 -9.80 -9.98 10.58
N SER A 107 -8.69 -9.96 9.86
CA SER A 107 -7.49 -10.73 10.15
C SER A 107 -6.47 -9.99 11.00
N GLY A 108 -6.59 -8.67 11.12
CA GLY A 108 -5.59 -7.83 11.75
C GLY A 108 -4.30 -7.68 10.96
N ILE A 109 -4.35 -7.91 9.64
CA ILE A 109 -3.16 -7.91 8.77
C ILE A 109 -3.05 -6.59 8.01
N ILE A 110 -1.86 -6.02 8.04
CA ILE A 110 -1.41 -4.91 7.20
C ILE A 110 -0.57 -5.52 6.08
N THR A 111 -0.86 -5.16 4.83
CA THR A 111 -0.06 -5.52 3.67
C THR A 111 0.58 -4.26 3.08
N LEU A 112 1.92 -4.26 2.99
CA LEU A 112 2.71 -3.15 2.45
C LEU A 112 2.85 -3.30 0.94
N GLU A 113 2.46 -2.28 0.19
CA GLU A 113 2.58 -2.24 -1.26
C GLU A 113 3.94 -1.65 -1.67
N GLY A 114 4.62 -2.28 -2.62
CA GLY A 114 5.93 -1.82 -3.09
C GLY A 114 7.08 -2.10 -2.13
N ALA A 115 6.92 -3.03 -1.21
CA ALA A 115 7.92 -3.37 -0.18
C ALA A 115 8.98 -4.39 -0.65
N ASP A 116 9.31 -4.44 -1.95
CA ASP A 116 10.22 -5.44 -2.53
C ASP A 116 11.67 -5.35 -2.01
N ALA A 117 12.07 -4.18 -1.53
CA ALA A 117 13.38 -3.98 -0.92
C ALA A 117 13.49 -4.45 0.53
N LEU A 118 12.35 -4.80 1.15
CA LEU A 118 12.29 -5.21 2.55
C LEU A 118 12.33 -6.73 2.71
N SER A 119 12.66 -7.17 3.91
CA SER A 119 12.64 -8.58 4.28
C SER A 119 11.22 -9.13 4.55
N PHE A 120 10.21 -8.29 4.54
CA PHE A 120 8.81 -8.67 4.80
C PHE A 120 7.84 -7.73 4.07
N ARG A 121 6.60 -8.20 3.89
CA ARG A 121 5.51 -7.43 3.27
C ARG A 121 4.27 -7.34 4.13
N LYS A 122 4.14 -8.22 5.12
CA LYS A 122 2.95 -8.28 5.95
C LYS A 122 3.28 -8.14 7.42
N LEU A 123 2.39 -7.45 8.11
CA LEU A 123 2.44 -7.20 9.54
C LEU A 123 1.11 -7.59 10.16
N LEU A 124 1.15 -8.28 11.28
CA LEU A 124 -0.02 -8.59 12.09
C LEU A 124 -0.07 -7.60 13.26
N VAL A 125 -1.22 -6.99 13.48
CA VAL A 125 -1.45 -6.11 14.63
C VAL A 125 -1.77 -6.95 15.87
N GLU A 126 -0.95 -6.82 16.90
CA GLU A 126 -1.15 -7.48 18.21
C GLU A 126 -1.14 -6.44 19.32
N GLY A 127 -2.34 -6.02 19.73
CA GLY A 127 -2.47 -4.95 20.72
C GLY A 127 -1.86 -3.65 20.21
N ASP A 128 -0.81 -3.18 20.88
CA ASP A 128 -0.05 -1.98 20.48
C ASP A 128 1.25 -2.29 19.76
N ASN A 129 1.48 -3.55 19.40
CA ASN A 129 2.67 -3.99 18.69
C ASN A 129 2.32 -4.45 17.28
N LEU A 130 3.33 -4.52 16.43
CA LEU A 130 3.26 -5.16 15.13
C LEU A 130 4.15 -6.40 15.13
N MET A 131 3.68 -7.49 14.55
CA MET A 131 4.47 -8.69 14.34
C MET A 131 4.68 -8.88 12.84
N VAL A 132 5.93 -9.10 12.43
CA VAL A 132 6.24 -9.49 11.06
C VAL A 132 5.74 -10.93 10.85
N VAL A 133 4.96 -11.12 9.78
CA VAL A 133 4.39 -12.42 9.39
C VAL A 133 4.80 -12.78 7.97
N GLY A 134 4.66 -14.06 7.62
CA GLY A 134 4.92 -14.55 6.27
C GLY A 134 3.92 -14.00 5.24
N ASP A 135 4.19 -14.22 3.95
CA ASP A 135 3.30 -13.80 2.86
C ASP A 135 1.92 -14.48 2.92
N ASP A 136 1.83 -15.61 3.58
CA ASP A 136 0.58 -16.31 3.90
C ASP A 136 -0.16 -15.71 5.11
N GLY A 137 0.43 -14.72 5.78
CA GLY A 137 -0.10 -14.13 7.01
C GLY A 137 0.16 -14.96 8.27
N ALA A 138 0.92 -16.05 8.16
CA ALA A 138 1.25 -16.89 9.30
C ALA A 138 2.40 -16.30 10.13
N LYS A 139 2.32 -16.49 11.45
CA LYS A 139 3.42 -16.18 12.36
C LYS A 139 4.57 -17.16 12.14
N ALA A 140 5.80 -16.69 12.40
CA ALA A 140 6.95 -17.59 12.43
C ALA A 140 6.68 -18.76 13.40
N ALA A 141 6.95 -19.99 12.94
CA ALA A 141 6.71 -21.19 13.74
C ALA A 141 7.62 -21.27 14.97
N GLU A 142 8.81 -20.68 14.87
CA GLU A 142 9.79 -20.62 15.96
C GLU A 142 10.23 -19.17 16.19
N ASN A 143 10.48 -18.84 17.46
CA ASN A 143 10.98 -17.51 17.87
C ASN A 143 10.09 -16.35 17.40
N ALA A 144 8.78 -16.50 17.40
CA ALA A 144 7.84 -15.45 16.99
C ALA A 144 8.05 -14.13 17.77
N ASP A 145 8.51 -14.20 19.01
CA ASP A 145 8.87 -13.07 19.86
C ASP A 145 9.98 -12.18 19.27
N LYS A 146 10.84 -12.74 18.40
CA LYS A 146 11.90 -11.98 17.72
C LYS A 146 11.41 -11.21 16.49
N TYR A 147 10.16 -11.39 16.11
CA TYR A 147 9.54 -10.73 14.97
C TYR A 147 8.60 -9.60 15.38
N VAL A 148 8.66 -9.19 16.64
CA VAL A 148 7.79 -8.14 17.20
C VAL A 148 8.47 -6.77 17.08
N LEU A 149 7.71 -5.81 16.58
CA LEU A 149 8.04 -4.39 16.57
C LEU A 149 7.16 -3.69 17.59
N THR A 150 7.76 -3.04 18.56
CA THR A 150 7.06 -2.33 19.63
C THR A 150 6.80 -0.89 19.25
N LYS A 151 5.64 -0.36 19.64
CA LYS A 151 5.29 1.03 19.39
C LYS A 151 6.25 1.97 20.13
N LYS A 152 6.87 2.89 19.39
CA LYS A 152 7.65 3.97 19.99
C LYS A 152 6.70 4.99 20.60
N GLN A 153 6.92 5.32 21.85
CA GLN A 153 6.25 6.48 22.44
C GLN A 153 6.86 7.75 21.82
N PRO A 154 6.03 8.74 21.48
CA PRO A 154 6.57 10.04 21.12
C PRO A 154 7.36 10.61 22.30
N ALA A 155 8.55 11.10 22.01
CA ALA A 155 9.41 11.77 22.98
C ALA A 155 8.79 13.11 23.40
#